data_0fe53fe5632b35171d3fb0988b77e341
#
_entry.id   0fe53fe5632b35171d3fb0988b77e341
#
_cell.length_a   1.000
_cell.length_b   1.000
_cell.length_c   1.000
_cell.angle_alpha   90.00
_cell.angle_beta   90.00
_cell.angle_gamma   90.00
#
_symmetry.space_group_name_H-M   'P 1'
#
loop_
_entity.id
_entity.type
_entity.pdbx_description
1 polymer ?
#
loop_
_entity_poly.entity_id
_entity_poly.type
_entity_poly.pdbx_seq_one_letter_code
_entity_poly.pdbx_strand_id
1 'polypeptide(L)'
;MTGLSAHNSIIVTGSIAYDDIMNFPGFFKDFFHPEKLHQINVSFAVQTLNKHLGGTATNIAYNLTRITDKNTRILGAMGQDHAELTSFYKKNNISYEGSIIDTELY
;
A
#
# COMPACT_ATOMS: atom_id res chain seq x y z
N MET A 1 -19.09 -15.08 17.91
CA MET A 1 -18.90 -15.18 17.33
C MET A 1 -18.69 -14.86 16.97
N THR A 2 -18.46 -14.91 17.25
CA THR A 2 -18.45 -14.76 16.66
C THR A 2 -18.60 -14.68 15.65
N GLY A 3 -18.94 -14.72 15.44
CA GLY A 3 -19.60 -14.56 14.22
C GLY A 3 -18.86 -14.86 12.97
N LEU A 4 -17.62 -14.89 13.02
CA LEU A 4 -16.78 -15.15 11.86
C LEU A 4 -16.47 -16.65 11.80
N SER A 5 -17.21 -17.36 10.96
CA SER A 5 -16.80 -18.70 10.61
C SER A 5 -15.80 -18.64 9.47
N ALA A 6 -14.95 -19.65 9.35
CA ALA A 6 -14.00 -19.75 8.25
C ALA A 6 -14.68 -19.76 6.88
N HIS A 7 -15.93 -20.21 6.82
CA HIS A 7 -16.70 -20.29 5.58
C HIS A 7 -17.14 -18.93 5.03
N ASN A 8 -17.15 -17.91 5.89
CA ASN A 8 -17.62 -16.58 5.54
C ASN A 8 -16.48 -15.57 5.47
N SER A 9 -15.24 -16.03 5.47
CA SER A 9 -14.07 -15.17 5.46
C SER A 9 -13.22 -15.42 4.25
N ILE A 10 -12.70 -14.34 3.69
CA ILE A 10 -11.71 -14.39 2.62
C ILE A 10 -10.42 -13.84 3.20
N ILE A 11 -9.35 -14.59 3.06
CA ILE A 11 -8.02 -14.16 3.50
C ILE A 11 -7.22 -13.76 2.27
N VAL A 12 -6.69 -12.54 2.29
CA VAL A 12 -5.87 -12.00 1.23
C VAL A 12 -4.45 -11.87 1.75
N THR A 13 -3.50 -12.45 1.06
CA THR A 13 -2.07 -12.32 1.38
C THR A 13 -1.37 -11.63 0.23
N GLY A 14 -0.35 -10.86 0.55
CA GLY A 14 0.43 -10.16 -0.46
C GLY A 14 1.08 -8.93 0.12
N SER A 15 1.63 -8.11 -0.75
CA SER A 15 2.32 -6.90 -0.32
C SER A 15 1.33 -5.86 0.22
N ILE A 16 1.77 -5.18 1.25
CA ILE A 16 1.11 -4.02 1.82
C ILE A 16 2.10 -2.88 1.71
N ALA A 17 1.70 -1.79 1.08
CA ALA A 17 2.65 -0.74 0.75
C ALA A 17 1.95 0.61 0.59
N TYR A 18 2.74 1.63 0.44
CA TYR A 18 2.28 2.93 -0.02
C TYR A 18 2.78 3.16 -1.44
N ASP A 19 1.97 3.83 -2.22
CA ASP A 19 2.34 4.27 -3.55
C ASP A 19 2.57 5.78 -3.50
N ASP A 20 3.82 6.18 -3.67
CA ASP A 20 4.18 7.58 -3.67
C ASP A 20 4.19 8.08 -5.11
N ILE A 21 3.29 9.00 -5.42
CA ILE A 21 3.18 9.57 -6.76
C ILE A 21 3.78 10.96 -6.72
N MET A 22 4.84 11.12 -7.49
CA MET A 22 5.57 12.38 -7.57
C MET A 22 5.22 13.09 -8.87
N ASN A 23 4.73 14.32 -8.76
CA ASN A 23 4.50 15.14 -9.92
C ASN A 23 5.77 15.89 -10.30
N PHE A 24 6.09 15.82 -11.54
CA PHE A 24 7.33 16.26 -12.09
C PHE A 24 7.10 17.44 -13.06
N PRO A 25 7.83 18.54 -12.95
CA PRO A 25 7.51 19.77 -13.68
C PRO A 25 7.94 19.79 -15.15
N GLY A 26 8.28 18.66 -15.73
CA GLY A 26 8.74 18.62 -17.12
C GLY A 26 8.81 17.19 -17.60
N PHE A 27 9.52 16.99 -18.69
CA PHE A 27 9.75 15.65 -19.18
C PHE A 27 10.94 15.03 -18.47
N PHE A 28 10.77 13.78 -18.04
CA PHE A 28 11.80 13.07 -17.31
C PHE A 28 13.13 13.03 -18.08
N LYS A 29 13.05 12.88 -19.40
CA LYS A 29 14.22 12.83 -20.26
C LYS A 29 15.06 14.11 -20.23
N ASP A 30 14.44 15.26 -19.88
CA ASP A 30 15.15 16.54 -19.85
C ASP A 30 16.17 16.63 -18.71
N PHE A 31 16.06 15.71 -17.76
CA PHE A 31 16.95 15.64 -16.60
C PHE A 31 18.01 14.57 -16.73
N PHE A 32 18.00 13.81 -17.82
CA PHE A 32 19.03 12.84 -18.12
C PHE A 32 19.98 13.39 -19.14
N HIS A 33 21.25 13.42 -18.78
CA HIS A 33 22.31 13.78 -19.68
C HIS A 33 23.03 12.51 -20.10
N PRO A 34 23.04 12.17 -21.40
CA PRO A 34 23.64 10.92 -21.87
C PRO A 34 25.07 10.69 -21.38
N GLU A 35 25.85 11.76 -21.28
CA GLU A 35 27.22 11.68 -20.82
C GLU A 35 27.35 11.36 -19.33
N LYS A 36 26.23 11.45 -18.58
CA LYS A 36 26.22 11.20 -17.14
C LYS A 36 25.32 10.05 -16.74
N LEU A 37 24.93 9.20 -17.69
CA LEU A 37 24.03 8.09 -17.40
C LEU A 37 24.59 7.14 -16.35
N HIS A 38 25.89 6.99 -16.29
CA HIS A 38 26.56 6.17 -15.28
C HIS A 38 26.56 6.79 -13.88
N GLN A 39 26.18 8.05 -13.79
CA GLN A 39 26.13 8.79 -12.53
C GLN A 39 24.71 9.30 -12.27
N ILE A 40 23.73 8.49 -12.60
CA ILE A 40 22.34 8.91 -12.43
C ILE A 40 22.09 9.22 -10.97
N ASN A 41 22.14 10.50 -10.66
CA ASN A 41 21.71 11.01 -9.39
C ASN A 41 20.33 11.61 -9.63
N VAL A 42 19.29 10.85 -9.33
CA VAL A 42 17.92 11.28 -9.58
C VAL A 42 17.50 12.19 -8.43
N SER A 43 18.12 13.35 -8.38
CA SER A 43 17.72 14.38 -7.44
C SER A 43 17.11 15.51 -8.24
N PHE A 44 15.79 15.56 -8.28
CA PHE A 44 15.08 16.62 -8.97
C PHE A 44 13.97 17.16 -8.05
N ALA A 45 13.63 18.43 -8.28
CA ALA A 45 12.56 19.06 -7.54
C ALA A 45 11.22 18.46 -7.97
N VAL A 46 10.47 18.00 -7.02
CA VAL A 46 9.15 17.43 -7.23
C VAL A 46 8.12 18.49 -6.84
N GLN A 47 7.15 18.75 -7.73
CA GLN A 47 6.10 19.73 -7.43
C GLN A 47 5.18 19.25 -6.34
N THR A 48 4.76 18.00 -6.41
CA THR A 48 3.88 17.42 -5.41
C THR A 48 4.26 15.96 -5.18
N LEU A 49 4.06 15.55 -3.94
CA LEU A 49 4.19 14.16 -3.54
C LEU A 49 2.84 13.71 -3.00
N ASN A 50 2.21 12.76 -3.67
CA ASN A 50 0.96 12.18 -3.24
C ASN A 50 1.20 10.75 -2.78
N LYS A 51 0.82 10.48 -1.55
CA LYS A 51 0.97 9.17 -0.94
C LYS A 51 -0.38 8.46 -0.95
N HIS A 52 -0.40 7.31 -1.58
CA HIS A 52 -1.60 6.48 -1.67
C HIS A 52 -1.36 5.13 -1.01
N LEU A 53 -2.40 4.61 -0.39
CA LEU A 53 -2.33 3.25 0.15
C LEU A 53 -2.35 2.26 -1.01
N GLY A 54 -1.46 1.31 -0.98
CA GLY A 54 -1.29 0.38 -2.08
C GLY A 54 -0.80 -0.98 -1.64
N GLY A 55 -0.12 -1.63 -2.56
CA GLY A 55 0.26 -3.00 -2.42
C GLY A 55 -0.84 -3.93 -2.92
N THR A 56 -0.43 -5.10 -3.38
CA THR A 56 -1.35 -6.06 -3.99
C THR A 56 -2.45 -6.48 -3.02
N ALA A 57 -2.07 -6.79 -1.77
CA ALA A 57 -3.04 -7.27 -0.79
C ALA A 57 -4.06 -6.20 -0.44
N THR A 58 -3.63 -4.96 -0.23
CA THR A 58 -4.55 -3.86 0.10
C THR A 58 -5.54 -3.62 -1.03
N ASN A 59 -5.06 -3.60 -2.27
CA ASN A 59 -5.91 -3.34 -3.43
C ASN A 59 -6.93 -4.46 -3.62
N ILE A 60 -6.53 -5.71 -3.47
CA ILE A 60 -7.45 -6.84 -3.59
C ILE A 60 -8.48 -6.82 -2.46
N ALA A 61 -8.04 -6.61 -1.23
CA ALA A 61 -8.94 -6.59 -0.08
C ALA A 61 -9.99 -5.48 -0.21
N TYR A 62 -9.58 -4.30 -0.62
CA TYR A 62 -10.50 -3.19 -0.82
C TYR A 62 -11.56 -3.52 -1.88
N ASN A 63 -11.12 -4.05 -3.02
CA ASN A 63 -12.06 -4.42 -4.08
C ASN A 63 -13.01 -5.51 -3.63
N LEU A 64 -12.56 -6.47 -2.84
CA LEU A 64 -13.43 -7.52 -2.31
C LEU A 64 -14.52 -6.94 -1.43
N THR A 65 -14.23 -5.91 -0.63
CA THR A 65 -15.27 -5.30 0.21
C THR A 65 -16.37 -4.64 -0.62
N ARG A 66 -16.12 -4.36 -1.89
CA ARG A 66 -17.09 -3.73 -2.80
C ARG A 66 -17.93 -4.73 -3.56
N ILE A 67 -17.48 -5.97 -3.71
CA ILE A 67 -18.15 -6.96 -4.55
C ILE A 67 -18.69 -8.14 -3.76
N THR A 68 -18.38 -8.27 -2.49
CA THR A 68 -18.89 -9.34 -1.65
C THR A 68 -19.14 -8.83 -0.23
N ASP A 69 -20.09 -9.44 0.45
CA ASP A 69 -20.38 -9.16 1.86
C ASP A 69 -19.66 -10.11 2.80
N LYS A 70 -18.82 -10.98 2.28
CA LYS A 70 -17.99 -11.85 3.10
C LYS A 70 -16.96 -11.04 3.86
N ASN A 71 -16.59 -11.53 5.04
CA ASN A 71 -15.55 -10.90 5.82
C ASN A 71 -14.20 -11.03 5.13
N THR A 72 -13.49 -9.93 5.05
CA THR A 72 -12.19 -9.88 4.40
C THR A 72 -11.12 -9.67 5.46
N ARG A 73 -10.10 -10.50 5.43
CA ARG A 73 -8.94 -10.36 6.31
C ARG A 73 -7.67 -10.32 5.48
N ILE A 74 -6.81 -9.36 5.80
CA ILE A 74 -5.55 -9.19 5.14
C ILE A 74 -4.43 -9.73 6.04
N LEU A 75 -3.53 -10.49 5.45
CA LEU A 75 -2.34 -10.98 6.13
C LEU A 75 -1.11 -10.51 5.36
N GLY A 76 -0.31 -9.70 6.01
CA GLY A 76 0.90 -9.18 5.42
C GLY A 76 1.76 -8.53 6.49
N ALA A 77 2.74 -7.76 6.06
CA ALA A 77 3.64 -7.05 6.95
C ALA A 77 3.53 -5.55 6.73
N MET A 78 3.49 -4.80 7.81
CA MET A 78 3.46 -3.35 7.82
C MET A 78 4.63 -2.83 8.62
N GLY A 79 5.10 -1.64 8.27
CA GLY A 79 6.19 -0.99 8.99
C GLY A 79 5.71 -0.05 10.08
N GLN A 80 6.61 0.79 10.55
CA GLN A 80 6.29 1.74 11.61
C GLN A 80 5.31 2.82 11.17
N ASP A 81 5.13 3.00 9.89
CA ASP A 81 4.19 3.95 9.30
C ASP A 81 2.80 3.34 9.06
N HIS A 82 2.45 2.30 9.82
CA HIS A 82 1.24 1.51 9.61
C HIS A 82 -0.06 2.23 9.95
N ALA A 83 -0.02 3.34 10.67
CA ALA A 83 -1.22 3.96 11.23
C ALA A 83 -2.28 4.30 10.17
N GLU A 84 -1.88 4.82 9.03
CA GLU A 84 -2.82 5.13 7.96
C GLU A 84 -3.44 3.87 7.36
N LEU A 85 -2.63 2.82 7.23
CA LEU A 85 -3.09 1.53 6.72
C LEU A 85 -4.12 0.91 7.65
N THR A 86 -3.81 0.85 8.94
CA THR A 86 -4.74 0.25 9.91
C THR A 86 -6.02 1.06 10.04
N SER A 87 -5.95 2.38 9.95
CA SER A 87 -7.14 3.23 9.94
C SER A 87 -8.01 2.96 8.72
N PHE A 88 -7.39 2.82 7.55
CA PHE A 88 -8.09 2.49 6.32
C PHE A 88 -8.79 1.13 6.42
N TYR A 89 -8.09 0.14 6.96
CA TYR A 89 -8.67 -1.20 7.11
C TYR A 89 -9.88 -1.19 8.04
N LYS A 90 -9.76 -0.51 9.18
CA LYS A 90 -10.89 -0.40 10.11
C LYS A 90 -12.07 0.31 9.47
N LYS A 91 -11.82 1.38 8.74
CA LYS A 91 -12.87 2.14 8.07
C LYS A 91 -13.62 1.30 7.02
N ASN A 92 -12.92 0.38 6.38
CA ASN A 92 -13.47 -0.41 5.29
C ASN A 92 -13.82 -1.84 5.71
N ASN A 93 -13.86 -2.11 7.01
CA ASN A 93 -14.22 -3.43 7.55
C ASN A 93 -13.30 -4.55 7.07
N ILE A 94 -12.02 -4.24 6.95
CA ILE A 94 -10.98 -5.21 6.63
C ILE A 94 -10.27 -5.56 7.94
N SER A 95 -10.28 -6.82 8.31
CA SER A 95 -9.53 -7.28 9.47
C SER A 95 -8.05 -7.44 9.08
N TYR A 96 -7.16 -7.00 9.94
CA TYR A 96 -5.73 -7.22 9.77
C TYR A 96 -5.15 -8.09 10.90
N GLU A 97 -6.02 -8.78 11.60
CA GLU A 97 -5.61 -9.70 12.66
C GLU A 97 -4.69 -10.77 12.10
N GLY A 98 -3.54 -10.96 12.72
CA GLY A 98 -2.52 -11.88 12.26
C GLY A 98 -1.47 -11.26 11.36
N SER A 99 -1.68 -10.04 10.88
CA SER A 99 -0.66 -9.31 10.14
C SER A 99 0.48 -8.90 11.07
N ILE A 100 1.68 -8.81 10.51
CA ILE A 100 2.87 -8.44 11.25
C ILE A 100 3.05 -6.93 11.16
N ILE A 101 3.30 -6.30 12.30
CA ILE A 101 3.69 -4.90 12.36
C ILE A 101 5.13 -4.87 12.87
N ASP A 102 6.06 -4.49 12.00
CA ASP A 102 7.48 -4.40 12.33
C ASP A 102 7.87 -2.93 12.39
N THR A 103 8.08 -2.43 13.60
CA THR A 103 8.37 -1.02 13.81
C THR A 103 9.78 -0.62 13.36
N GLU A 104 10.60 -1.55 12.96
CA GLU A 104 11.93 -1.27 12.43
C GLU A 104 11.91 -1.10 10.89
N LEU A 105 10.76 -1.33 10.26
CA LEU A 105 10.59 -1.20 8.83
C LEU A 105 9.66 -0.03 8.50
N TYR A 106 9.74 0.39 7.28
CA TYR A 106 8.81 1.35 6.69
C TYR A 106 8.00 0.70 5.58
#